data_226e7ab5448bd96de36a593f34caa03a
#
_entry.id   226e7ab5448bd96de36a593f34caa03a
#
_cell.length_a   1.000
_cell.length_b   1.000
_cell.length_c   1.000
_cell.angle_alpha   90.00
_cell.angle_beta   90.00
_cell.angle_gamma   90.00
#
_symmetry.space_group_name_H-M   'P 1'
#
loop_
_entity.id
_entity.type
_entity.pdbx_description
1 polymer ?
#
loop_
_entity_poly.entity_id
_entity_poly.type
_entity_poly.pdbx_seq_one_letter_code
_entity_poly.pdbx_strand_id
1 'polypeptide(L)'
;MDELTSLESWIGPLLQRLEPAGRARLARRIAQDLQRAQSERIGQQRAPDGSQYARRKNQKRQKGGRIRRRKMFARLRQSKHLKARGNASEASVFFIRRAAAIARVHQEGLVDQVRRGGPRVRYERRELLGFADGDKQRVIDTLLNHLSGL
;
A
#
# COMPACT_ATOMS: atom_id res chain seq x y z
N MET A 1 11.66 -19.62 -3.27
CA MET A 1 10.55 -19.28 -2.35
C MET A 1 10.54 -17.78 -2.16
N ASP A 2 9.40 -17.14 -2.33
CA ASP A 2 9.32 -15.73 -2.04
C ASP A 2 9.31 -15.50 -0.51
N GLU A 3 9.56 -14.29 -0.10
CA GLU A 3 9.63 -13.91 1.31
C GLU A 3 8.31 -14.13 2.06
N LEU A 4 7.19 -14.01 1.35
CA LEU A 4 5.86 -14.23 1.92
C LEU A 4 5.64 -15.69 2.29
N THR A 5 5.99 -16.61 1.40
CA THR A 5 5.89 -18.06 1.66
C THR A 5 6.76 -18.48 2.85
N SER A 6 7.98 -17.93 2.92
CA SER A 6 8.89 -18.13 4.03
C SER A 6 8.30 -17.62 5.35
N LEU A 7 7.66 -16.45 5.32
CA LEU A 7 7.01 -15.85 6.48
C LEU A 7 5.81 -16.69 6.93
N GLU A 8 4.97 -17.13 6.00
CA GLU A 8 3.81 -17.98 6.29
C GLU A 8 4.19 -19.27 6.98
N SER A 9 5.23 -19.95 6.50
CA SER A 9 5.67 -21.22 7.08
C SER A 9 6.18 -21.07 8.51
N TRP A 10 6.73 -19.93 8.87
CA TRP A 10 7.22 -19.65 10.21
C TRP A 10 6.10 -19.20 11.16
N ILE A 11 5.20 -18.34 10.67
CA ILE A 11 4.11 -17.74 11.47
C ILE A 11 2.95 -18.72 11.66
N GLY A 12 2.65 -19.56 10.66
CA GLY A 12 1.48 -20.43 10.68
C GLY A 12 1.29 -21.22 11.98
N PRO A 13 2.32 -21.98 12.46
CA PRO A 13 2.21 -22.72 13.71
C PRO A 13 1.96 -21.84 14.93
N LEU A 14 2.51 -20.63 14.97
CA LEU A 14 2.30 -19.68 16.07
C LEU A 14 0.88 -19.13 16.08
N LEU A 15 0.32 -18.84 14.91
CA LEU A 15 -1.04 -18.33 14.77
C LEU A 15 -2.09 -19.35 15.20
N GLN A 16 -1.83 -20.64 14.97
CA GLN A 16 -2.74 -21.71 15.37
C GLN A 16 -2.93 -21.82 16.89
N ARG A 17 -1.98 -21.31 17.66
CA ARG A 17 -2.08 -21.27 19.13
C ARG A 17 -2.98 -20.15 19.64
N LEU A 18 -3.32 -19.19 18.79
CA LEU A 18 -4.20 -18.08 19.15
C LEU A 18 -5.65 -18.45 18.85
N GLU A 19 -6.56 -18.03 19.73
CA GLU A 19 -7.99 -18.11 19.46
C GLU A 19 -8.37 -17.19 18.28
N PRO A 20 -9.49 -17.46 17.57
CA PRO A 20 -9.92 -16.65 16.43
C PRO A 20 -9.99 -15.16 16.73
N ALA A 21 -10.51 -14.76 17.89
CA ALA A 21 -10.55 -13.36 18.29
C ALA A 21 -9.17 -12.74 18.46
N GLY A 22 -8.22 -13.47 19.01
CA GLY A 22 -6.83 -13.05 19.15
C GLY A 22 -6.13 -12.91 17.80
N ARG A 23 -6.37 -13.86 16.90
CA ARG A 23 -5.85 -13.79 15.53
C ARG A 23 -6.40 -12.57 14.79
N ALA A 24 -7.69 -12.27 14.95
CA ALA A 24 -8.31 -11.11 14.32
C ALA A 24 -7.71 -9.80 14.83
N ARG A 25 -7.47 -9.68 16.14
CA ARG A 25 -6.81 -8.50 16.72
C ARG A 25 -5.39 -8.31 16.18
N LEU A 26 -4.62 -9.40 16.13
CA LEU A 26 -3.27 -9.39 15.59
C LEU A 26 -3.27 -9.00 14.11
N ALA A 27 -4.16 -9.59 13.32
CA ALA A 27 -4.28 -9.27 11.90
C ALA A 27 -4.61 -7.78 11.67
N ARG A 28 -5.51 -7.21 12.48
CA ARG A 28 -5.81 -5.77 12.39
C ARG A 28 -4.60 -4.89 12.70
N ARG A 29 -3.82 -5.25 13.70
CA ARG A 29 -2.59 -4.50 14.03
C ARG A 29 -1.57 -4.57 12.91
N ILE A 30 -1.35 -5.75 12.36
CA ILE A 30 -0.46 -5.95 11.21
C ILE A 30 -0.94 -5.12 10.03
N ALA A 31 -2.24 -5.18 9.70
CA ALA A 31 -2.81 -4.44 8.59
C ALA A 31 -2.65 -2.92 8.79
N GLN A 32 -2.87 -2.41 10.00
CA GLN A 32 -2.71 -0.98 10.30
C GLN A 32 -1.25 -0.53 10.17
N ASP A 33 -0.32 -1.34 10.64
CA ASP A 33 1.11 -1.03 10.53
C ASP A 33 1.56 -1.03 9.06
N LEU A 34 1.10 -2.00 8.29
CA LEU A 34 1.38 -2.06 6.85
C LEU A 34 0.72 -0.91 6.09
N GLN A 35 -0.51 -0.53 6.44
CA GLN A 35 -1.18 0.63 5.86
C GLN A 35 -0.35 1.89 6.05
N ARG A 36 0.13 2.15 7.26
CA ARG A 36 0.99 3.30 7.54
C ARG A 36 2.29 3.24 6.74
N ALA A 37 2.92 2.09 6.70
CA ALA A 37 4.15 1.90 5.94
C ALA A 37 3.96 2.13 4.44
N GLN A 38 2.85 1.62 3.86
CA GLN A 38 2.50 1.89 2.46
C GLN A 38 2.28 3.38 2.23
N SER A 39 1.49 4.02 3.08
CA SER A 39 1.19 5.46 2.97
C SER A 39 2.46 6.31 3.04
N GLU A 40 3.35 6.04 3.97
CA GLU A 40 4.62 6.75 4.10
C GLU A 40 5.51 6.56 2.88
N ARG A 41 5.64 5.32 2.40
CA ARG A 41 6.45 5.02 1.21
C ARG A 41 5.91 5.72 -0.04
N ILE A 42 4.59 5.70 -0.23
CA ILE A 42 3.94 6.45 -1.33
C ILE A 42 4.24 7.94 -1.19
N GLY A 43 4.16 8.48 0.02
CA GLY A 43 4.50 9.87 0.31
C GLY A 43 5.94 10.22 -0.01
N GLN A 44 6.85 9.27 0.08
CA GLN A 44 8.25 9.40 -0.32
C GLN A 44 8.46 9.22 -1.83
N GLN A 45 7.39 8.98 -2.58
CA GLN A 45 7.42 8.79 -4.04
C GLN A 45 8.27 7.58 -4.46
N ARG A 46 8.18 6.50 -3.69
CA ARG A 46 8.96 5.28 -3.93
C ARG A 46 8.05 4.07 -4.13
N ALA A 47 8.44 3.23 -5.09
CA ALA A 47 7.86 1.90 -5.29
C ALA A 47 8.31 0.94 -4.17
N PRO A 48 7.64 -0.24 -4.03
CA PRO A 48 8.06 -1.24 -3.03
C PRO A 48 9.51 -1.69 -3.14
N ASP A 49 10.07 -1.73 -4.35
CA ASP A 49 11.48 -2.08 -4.57
C ASP A 49 12.47 -0.98 -4.19
N GLY A 50 11.99 0.17 -3.71
CA GLY A 50 12.79 1.31 -3.31
C GLY A 50 13.11 2.30 -4.42
N SER A 51 12.80 1.98 -5.67
CA SER A 51 13.00 2.90 -6.80
C SER A 51 12.05 4.09 -6.72
N GLN A 52 12.51 5.24 -7.19
CA GLN A 52 11.67 6.43 -7.26
C GLN A 52 10.62 6.28 -8.35
N TYR A 53 9.42 6.81 -8.11
CA TYR A 53 8.40 6.86 -9.13
C TYR A 53 8.87 7.69 -10.33
N ALA A 54 8.50 7.24 -11.53
CA ALA A 54 8.68 8.02 -12.74
C ALA A 54 8.02 9.39 -12.57
N ARG A 55 8.71 10.45 -12.97
CA ARG A 55 8.20 11.81 -12.87
C ARG A 55 6.96 11.99 -13.74
N ARG A 56 6.06 12.86 -13.30
CA ARG A 56 4.95 13.30 -14.15
C ARG A 56 5.49 13.97 -15.40
N LYS A 57 4.80 13.74 -16.53
CA LYS A 57 5.05 14.53 -17.73
C LYS A 57 4.74 16.00 -17.42
N ASN A 58 5.61 16.92 -17.89
CA ASN A 58 5.38 18.35 -17.74
C ASN A 58 4.03 18.72 -18.36
N GLN A 59 3.12 19.18 -17.54
CA GLN A 59 1.90 19.80 -18.04
C GLN A 59 2.24 21.23 -18.44
N LYS A 60 2.26 21.49 -19.76
CA LYS A 60 2.58 22.79 -20.34
C LYS A 60 1.58 23.90 -20.00
N ARG A 61 0.55 23.63 -19.19
CA ARG A 61 -0.54 24.56 -18.90
C ARG A 61 -0.83 24.61 -17.40
N GLN A 62 0.10 25.15 -16.65
CA GLN A 62 -0.29 25.67 -15.35
C GLN A 62 -0.47 27.19 -15.49
N LYS A 63 -1.73 27.63 -15.48
CA LYS A 63 -2.06 29.06 -15.42
C LYS A 63 -1.35 29.68 -14.22
N GLY A 64 -0.57 30.73 -14.45
CA GLY A 64 0.03 31.52 -13.39
C GLY A 64 1.47 31.18 -13.01
N GLY A 65 2.19 30.44 -13.83
CA GLY A 65 3.64 30.23 -13.64
C GLY A 65 4.06 29.47 -12.39
N ARG A 66 3.10 28.95 -11.64
CA ARG A 66 3.37 28.13 -10.44
C ARG A 66 3.36 26.66 -10.83
N ILE A 67 4.53 26.10 -11.08
CA ILE A 67 4.69 24.66 -11.12
C ILE A 67 4.47 24.16 -9.70
N ARG A 68 3.24 23.79 -9.40
CA ARG A 68 2.97 23.07 -8.16
C ARG A 68 3.51 21.64 -8.33
N ARG A 69 4.73 21.43 -7.93
CA ARG A 69 5.31 20.09 -7.78
C ARG A 69 4.67 19.40 -6.59
N ARG A 70 3.38 19.11 -6.71
CA ARG A 70 2.70 18.30 -5.71
C ARG A 70 3.22 16.87 -5.83
N LYS A 71 3.51 16.28 -4.70
CA LYS A 71 3.81 14.86 -4.61
C LYS A 71 2.62 14.07 -5.19
N MET A 72 2.94 13.08 -6.01
CA MET A 72 1.92 12.20 -6.57
C MET A 72 1.24 11.39 -5.47
N PHE A 73 -0.06 11.14 -5.66
CA PHE A 73 -0.86 10.30 -4.77
C PHE A 73 -1.06 10.85 -3.35
N ALA A 74 -0.88 12.14 -3.14
CA ALA A 74 -1.02 12.77 -1.83
C ALA A 74 -2.41 12.56 -1.21
N ARG A 75 -3.46 12.55 -2.04
CA ARG A 75 -4.82 12.26 -1.59
C ARG A 75 -5.08 10.76 -1.50
N LEU A 76 -4.59 10.01 -2.48
CA LEU A 76 -4.84 8.58 -2.60
C LEU A 76 -4.30 7.80 -1.40
N ARG A 77 -3.15 8.20 -0.86
CA ARG A 77 -2.54 7.54 0.30
C ARG A 77 -3.23 7.82 1.63
N GLN A 78 -4.20 8.70 1.67
CA GLN A 78 -4.93 9.03 2.90
C GLN A 78 -5.79 7.86 3.39
N SER A 79 -5.96 7.76 4.69
CA SER A 79 -6.70 6.65 5.32
C SER A 79 -8.17 6.55 4.91
N LYS A 80 -8.74 7.61 4.37
CA LYS A 80 -10.11 7.56 3.82
C LYS A 80 -10.20 6.76 2.52
N HIS A 81 -9.09 6.54 1.83
CA HIS A 81 -9.00 5.79 0.57
C HIS A 81 -8.22 4.49 0.70
N LEU A 82 -7.16 4.51 1.49
CA LEU A 82 -6.31 3.36 1.75
C LEU A 82 -6.70 2.75 3.09
N LYS A 83 -7.27 1.56 3.04
CA LYS A 83 -7.86 0.87 4.19
C LYS A 83 -7.02 -0.31 4.64
N ALA A 84 -7.14 -0.61 5.92
CA ALA A 84 -6.58 -1.80 6.54
C ALA A 84 -7.73 -2.65 7.11
N ARG A 85 -7.65 -3.95 6.93
CA ARG A 85 -8.62 -4.91 7.45
C ARG A 85 -7.90 -6.13 8.00
N GLY A 86 -8.40 -6.66 9.08
CA GLY A 86 -7.91 -7.92 9.63
C GLY A 86 -9.06 -8.75 10.17
N ASN A 87 -8.96 -10.05 9.95
CA ASN A 87 -9.85 -11.05 10.53
C ASN A 87 -9.01 -12.25 11.00
N ALA A 88 -9.67 -13.33 11.43
CA ALA A 88 -8.97 -14.51 11.95
C ALA A 88 -8.09 -15.23 10.91
N SER A 89 -8.30 -14.95 9.62
CA SER A 89 -7.62 -15.65 8.51
C SER A 89 -6.63 -14.77 7.74
N GLU A 90 -6.79 -13.44 7.75
CA GLU A 90 -5.96 -12.57 6.92
C GLU A 90 -5.85 -11.14 7.45
N ALA A 91 -4.79 -10.49 7.04
CA ALA A 91 -4.61 -9.05 7.14
C ALA A 91 -4.48 -8.49 5.73
N SER A 92 -5.18 -7.40 5.42
CA SER A 92 -5.16 -6.81 4.09
C SER A 92 -5.10 -5.29 4.14
N VAL A 93 -4.42 -4.72 3.14
CA VAL A 93 -4.36 -3.28 2.86
C VAL A 93 -4.83 -3.08 1.43
N PHE A 94 -5.77 -2.19 1.23
CA PHE A 94 -6.41 -2.03 -0.08
C PHE A 94 -6.98 -0.62 -0.23
N PHE A 95 -7.15 -0.22 -1.48
CA PHE A 95 -7.88 1.00 -1.82
C PHE A 95 -9.36 0.69 -2.02
N ILE A 96 -10.22 1.65 -1.69
CA ILE A 96 -11.68 1.48 -1.79
C ILE A 96 -12.30 2.35 -2.88
N ARG A 97 -13.43 1.88 -3.42
CA ARG A 97 -14.29 2.63 -4.35
C ARG A 97 -13.51 3.20 -5.55
N ARG A 98 -13.71 4.48 -5.83
CA ARG A 98 -13.06 5.19 -6.92
C ARG A 98 -11.53 5.17 -6.82
N ALA A 99 -11.01 5.25 -5.60
CA ALA A 99 -9.58 5.16 -5.33
C ALA A 99 -8.99 3.84 -5.81
N ALA A 100 -9.71 2.73 -5.68
CA ALA A 100 -9.26 1.42 -6.15
C ALA A 100 -9.05 1.40 -7.68
N ALA A 101 -9.97 1.98 -8.44
CA ALA A 101 -9.86 2.05 -9.89
C ALA A 101 -8.67 2.92 -10.33
N ILE A 102 -8.49 4.07 -9.70
CA ILE A 102 -7.36 4.97 -9.95
C ILE A 102 -6.03 4.30 -9.59
N ALA A 103 -5.98 3.67 -8.43
CA ALA A 103 -4.79 2.99 -7.95
C ALA A 103 -4.37 1.85 -8.89
N ARG A 104 -5.33 1.10 -9.41
CA ARG A 104 -5.06 0.00 -10.35
C ARG A 104 -4.41 0.50 -11.64
N VAL A 105 -4.88 1.61 -12.18
CA VAL A 105 -4.29 2.21 -13.40
C VAL A 105 -2.81 2.51 -13.20
N HIS A 106 -2.45 3.05 -12.06
CA HIS A 106 -1.05 3.36 -11.73
C HIS A 106 -0.25 2.12 -11.34
N GLN A 107 -0.85 1.22 -10.57
CA GLN A 107 -0.20 -0.02 -10.15
C GLN A 107 0.27 -0.86 -11.34
N GLU A 108 -0.55 -0.94 -12.37
CA GLU A 108 -0.32 -1.80 -13.54
C GLU A 108 0.15 -1.04 -14.78
N GLY A 109 0.15 0.29 -14.74
CA GLY A 109 0.53 1.11 -15.90
C GLY A 109 -0.46 0.99 -17.05
N LEU A 110 -1.73 1.22 -16.79
CA LEU A 110 -2.81 1.04 -17.75
C LEU A 110 -3.13 2.32 -18.54
N VAL A 111 -3.90 2.15 -19.60
CA VAL A 111 -4.47 3.26 -20.37
C VAL A 111 -5.76 3.70 -19.72
N ASP A 112 -5.91 5.00 -19.48
CA ASP A 112 -7.15 5.58 -18.94
C ASP A 112 -7.29 7.03 -19.40
N GLN A 113 -8.49 7.58 -19.23
CA GLN A 113 -8.75 8.99 -19.50
C GLN A 113 -8.11 9.87 -18.42
N VAL A 114 -7.48 10.96 -18.84
CA VAL A 114 -6.89 11.94 -17.92
C VAL A 114 -7.97 12.59 -17.05
N ARG A 115 -9.15 12.78 -17.63
CA ARG A 115 -10.35 13.30 -16.98
C ARG A 115 -11.57 12.83 -17.78
N ARG A 116 -12.75 12.95 -17.19
CA ARG A 116 -13.99 12.61 -17.89
C ARG A 116 -14.10 13.40 -19.20
N GLY A 117 -14.24 12.68 -20.31
CA GLY A 117 -14.28 13.27 -21.66
C GLY A 117 -12.93 13.73 -22.18
N GLY A 118 -11.84 13.51 -21.46
CA GLY A 118 -10.49 13.87 -21.88
C GLY A 118 -9.81 12.79 -22.72
N PRO A 119 -8.58 13.06 -23.20
CA PRO A 119 -7.81 12.10 -23.98
C PRO A 119 -7.43 10.88 -23.15
N ARG A 120 -7.33 9.72 -23.81
CA ARG A 120 -6.81 8.49 -23.22
C ARG A 120 -5.29 8.51 -23.30
N VAL A 121 -4.62 8.21 -22.19
CA VAL A 121 -3.16 8.13 -22.12
C VAL A 121 -2.75 6.84 -21.43
N ARG A 122 -1.58 6.33 -21.77
CA ARG A 122 -0.96 5.24 -21.03
C ARG A 122 -0.18 5.85 -19.87
N TYR A 123 -0.55 5.45 -18.67
CA TYR A 123 0.16 5.88 -17.47
C TYR A 123 1.40 5.03 -17.25
N GLU A 124 2.45 5.67 -16.73
CA GLU A 124 3.62 4.95 -16.24
C GLU A 124 3.22 4.02 -15.09
N ARG A 125 3.84 2.85 -15.05
CA ARG A 125 3.67 1.94 -13.93
C ARG A 125 4.33 2.55 -12.69
N ARG A 126 3.52 2.79 -11.67
CA ARG A 126 3.98 3.26 -10.36
C ARG A 126 3.31 2.39 -9.31
N GLU A 127 4.04 1.40 -8.82
CA GLU A 127 3.48 0.47 -7.85
C GLU A 127 3.19 1.17 -6.52
N LEU A 128 1.95 1.11 -6.09
CA LEU A 128 1.48 1.72 -4.85
C LEU A 128 1.52 0.74 -3.69
N LEU A 129 1.04 -0.48 -3.91
CA LEU A 129 1.00 -1.52 -2.89
C LEU A 129 1.99 -2.62 -3.22
N GLY A 130 2.69 -3.08 -2.19
CA GLY A 130 3.64 -4.18 -2.28
C GLY A 130 4.48 -4.25 -1.02
N PHE A 131 5.21 -5.35 -0.87
CA PHE A 131 6.13 -5.52 0.24
C PHE A 131 7.47 -4.85 -0.10
N ALA A 132 7.84 -3.86 0.72
CA ALA A 132 9.13 -3.21 0.66
C ALA A 132 10.10 -3.87 1.65
N ASP A 133 11.38 -3.56 1.51
CA ASP A 133 12.37 -3.92 2.51
C ASP A 133 11.95 -3.36 3.87
N GLY A 134 12.02 -4.20 4.89
CA GLY A 134 11.61 -3.84 6.24
C GLY A 134 10.14 -4.14 6.56
N ASP A 135 9.25 -4.34 5.59
CA ASP A 135 7.84 -4.66 5.87
C ASP A 135 7.71 -6.03 6.53
N LYS A 136 8.48 -7.01 6.09
CA LYS A 136 8.55 -8.33 6.72
C LYS A 136 8.96 -8.22 8.19
N GLN A 137 9.98 -7.43 8.48
CA GLN A 137 10.45 -7.22 9.85
C GLN A 137 9.39 -6.52 10.71
N ARG A 138 8.65 -5.58 10.15
CA ARG A 138 7.53 -4.92 10.84
C ARG A 138 6.45 -5.91 11.25
N VAL A 139 6.11 -6.83 10.36
CA VAL A 139 5.13 -7.91 10.65
C VAL A 139 5.66 -8.80 11.79
N ILE A 140 6.90 -9.20 11.71
CA ILE A 140 7.54 -10.03 12.75
C ILE A 140 7.55 -9.31 14.09
N ASP A 141 7.93 -8.04 14.13
CA ASP A 141 7.99 -7.23 15.35
C ASP A 141 6.61 -7.08 15.98
N THR A 142 5.60 -6.80 15.17
CA THR A 142 4.21 -6.69 15.63
C THR A 142 3.72 -8.02 16.21
N LEU A 143 4.03 -9.13 15.55
CA LEU A 143 3.69 -10.46 16.02
C LEU A 143 4.35 -10.76 17.38
N LEU A 144 5.64 -10.52 17.50
CA LEU A 144 6.38 -10.78 18.73
C LEU A 144 5.89 -9.90 19.88
N ASN A 145 5.61 -8.62 19.62
CA ASN A 145 5.06 -7.71 20.62
C ASN A 145 3.68 -8.17 21.09
N HIS A 146 2.85 -8.65 20.18
CA HIS A 146 1.53 -9.16 20.52
C HIS A 146 1.61 -10.43 21.38
N LEU A 147 2.49 -11.36 21.02
CA LEU A 147 2.69 -12.63 21.75
C LEU A 147 3.31 -12.39 23.11
N SER A 148 4.22 -11.43 23.26
CA SER A 148 4.85 -11.12 24.56
C SER A 148 3.91 -10.38 25.52
N GLY A 149 2.84 -9.77 25.01
CA GLY A 149 1.78 -9.15 25.83
C GLY A 149 0.74 -10.16 26.36
N LEU A 150 0.89 -11.42 25.98
CA LEU A 150 0.09 -12.51 26.51
C LEU A 150 0.77 -13.09 27.77
#